data_9415d33575900b22e8a4f928c42b6f81
#
_entry.id   9415d33575900b22e8a4f928c42b6f81
#
_cell.length_a   1.000
_cell.length_b   1.000
_cell.length_c   1.000
_cell.angle_alpha   90.00
_cell.angle_beta   90.00
_cell.angle_gamma   90.00
#
_symmetry.space_group_name_H-M   'P 1'
#
loop_
_entity.id
_entity.type
_entity.pdbx_description
1 polymer ?
#
loop_
_entity_poly.entity_id
_entity_poly.type
_entity_poly.pdbx_seq_one_letter_code
_entity_poly.pdbx_strand_id
1 'polypeptide(L)'
;MSQLSPLDTAIIVVYILGMTLLGVWFTRAQKDLRTYFVGGRDVGWFMVLVSIVATETSAVTFLSVPGVAYNPKGGNFTFLQLSFGYIIGRCLVAWFLLPQYMRGDLFSGYQVLRERFSPAVQRVASGLFLVTRTIADGLRIFLTALLLKYVGWSMEVAIGVVGAVTIIYTYLGGMKAVIWTDLIQFVIKIAGAALAFVFVLRLLPGGWDQFLTEGEAAGKFTLINATWNAPVAYTLWAGLIGGAVFSMASHGADQLQ
;
A
#
# COMPACT_ATOMS: atom_id res chain seq x y z
N MET A 1 -13.00 -13.58 -23.20
CA MET A 1 -11.95 -12.72 -22.64
C MET A 1 -12.04 -11.40 -23.37
N SER A 2 -12.49 -10.36 -22.71
CA SER A 2 -12.54 -9.01 -23.30
C SER A 2 -11.11 -8.51 -23.47
N GLN A 3 -10.66 -8.43 -24.70
CA GLN A 3 -9.41 -7.74 -25.02
C GLN A 3 -9.61 -6.27 -24.65
N LEU A 4 -8.57 -5.65 -24.06
CA LEU A 4 -8.56 -4.20 -23.87
C LEU A 4 -8.87 -3.49 -25.18
N SER A 5 -9.67 -2.44 -25.10
CA SER A 5 -9.82 -1.56 -26.24
C SER A 5 -8.47 -0.89 -26.57
N PRO A 6 -8.23 -0.48 -27.79
CA PRO A 6 -7.03 0.29 -28.14
C PRO A 6 -6.86 1.54 -27.27
N LEU A 7 -7.97 2.14 -26.85
CA LEU A 7 -7.97 3.30 -25.94
C LEU A 7 -7.45 2.93 -24.55
N ASP A 8 -7.92 1.82 -23.97
CA ASP A 8 -7.47 1.37 -22.65
C ASP A 8 -5.96 1.06 -22.67
N THR A 9 -5.50 0.39 -23.73
CA THR A 9 -4.07 0.09 -23.91
C THR A 9 -3.26 1.39 -24.02
N ALA A 10 -3.75 2.37 -24.79
CA ALA A 10 -3.09 3.66 -24.91
C ALA A 10 -3.01 4.40 -23.56
N ILE A 11 -4.08 4.41 -22.77
CA ILE A 11 -4.10 5.02 -21.42
C ILE A 11 -3.05 4.37 -20.52
N ILE A 12 -2.97 3.03 -20.51
CA ILE A 12 -1.98 2.30 -19.70
C ILE A 12 -0.56 2.66 -20.13
N VAL A 13 -0.27 2.65 -21.43
CA VAL A 13 1.06 2.97 -21.96
C VAL A 13 1.44 4.42 -21.64
N VAL A 14 0.55 5.37 -21.89
CA VAL A 14 0.77 6.80 -21.58
C VAL A 14 1.01 7.00 -20.09
N TYR A 15 0.24 6.32 -19.22
CA TYR A 15 0.44 6.37 -17.78
C TYR A 15 1.82 5.84 -17.37
N ILE A 16 2.20 4.65 -17.84
CA ILE A 16 3.50 4.03 -17.51
C ILE A 16 4.65 4.91 -17.97
N LEU A 17 4.60 5.38 -19.22
CA LEU A 17 5.62 6.26 -19.79
C LEU A 17 5.68 7.61 -19.04
N GLY A 18 4.54 8.21 -18.75
CA GLY A 18 4.44 9.46 -17.99
C GLY A 18 5.06 9.35 -16.61
N MET A 19 4.76 8.28 -15.86
CA MET A 19 5.32 8.04 -14.53
C MET A 19 6.82 7.78 -14.59
N THR A 20 7.29 7.02 -15.60
CA THR A 20 8.73 6.77 -15.79
C THR A 20 9.48 8.05 -16.12
N LEU A 21 8.97 8.86 -17.05
CA LEU A 21 9.56 10.14 -17.46
C LEU A 21 9.60 11.13 -16.28
N LEU A 22 8.56 11.16 -15.47
CA LEU A 22 8.48 11.99 -14.27
C LEU A 22 9.54 11.56 -13.24
N GLY A 23 9.71 10.25 -13.02
CA GLY A 23 10.79 9.70 -12.20
C GLY A 23 12.17 10.12 -12.68
N VAL A 24 12.42 9.98 -13.99
CA VAL A 24 13.69 10.41 -14.63
C VAL A 24 13.88 11.93 -14.54
N TRP A 25 12.84 12.72 -14.66
CA TRP A 25 12.94 14.18 -14.54
C TRP A 25 13.43 14.63 -13.14
N PHE A 26 12.98 13.96 -12.10
CA PHE A 26 13.41 14.23 -10.73
C PHE A 26 14.87 13.85 -10.44
N THR A 27 15.52 12.98 -11.25
CA THR A 27 16.95 12.69 -11.08
C THR A 27 17.83 13.91 -11.20
N ARG A 28 17.43 14.87 -12.05
CA ARG A 28 18.19 16.12 -12.26
C ARG A 28 18.27 17.01 -11.02
N ALA A 29 17.37 16.81 -10.06
CA ALA A 29 17.33 17.58 -8.81
C ALA A 29 18.15 16.96 -7.66
N GLN A 30 18.70 15.76 -7.86
CA GLN A 30 19.41 15.02 -6.82
C GLN A 30 20.92 15.21 -6.96
N LYS A 31 21.51 15.91 -5.99
CA LYS A 31 22.93 16.28 -6.02
C LYS A 31 23.81 15.40 -5.13
N ASP A 32 23.24 14.68 -4.18
CA ASP A 32 23.96 13.83 -3.22
C ASP A 32 23.16 12.61 -2.76
N LEU A 33 23.85 11.63 -2.15
CA LEU A 33 23.27 10.41 -1.63
C LEU A 33 22.24 10.67 -0.52
N ARG A 34 22.44 11.70 0.29
CA ARG A 34 21.51 12.05 1.36
C ARG A 34 20.17 12.51 0.80
N THR A 35 20.19 13.38 -0.19
CA THR A 35 18.98 13.84 -0.90
C THR A 35 18.29 12.68 -1.62
N TYR A 36 19.07 11.74 -2.15
CA TYR A 36 18.52 10.55 -2.81
C TYR A 36 17.72 9.65 -1.84
N PHE A 37 18.28 9.33 -0.66
CA PHE A 37 17.66 8.39 0.29
C PHE A 37 16.65 9.03 1.25
N VAL A 38 16.84 10.30 1.63
CA VAL A 38 16.04 10.96 2.68
C VAL A 38 15.16 12.10 2.12
N GLY A 39 15.21 12.36 0.81
CA GLY A 39 14.39 13.39 0.17
C GLY A 39 14.74 14.84 0.54
N GLY A 40 15.85 15.07 1.27
CA GLY A 40 16.31 16.41 1.68
C GLY A 40 15.62 16.98 2.91
N ARG A 41 14.66 16.30 3.53
CA ARG A 41 13.84 16.73 4.69
C ARG A 41 13.04 18.03 4.47
N ASP A 42 12.90 18.48 3.25
CA ASP A 42 12.16 19.69 2.86
C ASP A 42 10.72 19.38 2.35
N VAL A 43 10.31 18.13 2.47
CA VAL A 43 8.99 17.68 2.05
C VAL A 43 7.95 18.00 3.14
N GLY A 44 6.89 18.70 2.78
CA GLY A 44 5.82 19.05 3.71
C GLY A 44 5.06 17.82 4.23
N TRP A 45 4.57 17.88 5.45
CA TRP A 45 3.85 16.79 6.13
C TRP A 45 2.70 16.20 5.31
N PHE A 46 1.97 17.02 4.55
CA PHE A 46 0.85 16.56 3.73
C PHE A 46 1.32 15.63 2.59
N MET A 47 2.43 15.97 1.94
CA MET A 47 3.01 15.13 0.88
C MET A 47 3.48 13.79 1.43
N VAL A 48 4.09 13.78 2.62
CA VAL A 48 4.50 12.56 3.31
C VAL A 48 3.27 11.71 3.66
N LEU A 49 2.22 12.31 4.20
CA LEU A 49 0.95 11.63 4.51
C LEU A 49 0.38 10.94 3.26
N VAL A 50 0.27 11.69 2.16
CA VAL A 50 -0.27 11.18 0.89
C VAL A 50 0.59 10.04 0.34
N SER A 51 1.91 10.18 0.39
CA SER A 51 2.85 9.13 -0.07
C SER A 51 2.69 7.85 0.76
N ILE A 52 2.60 7.95 2.09
CA ILE A 52 2.35 6.79 2.96
C ILE A 52 1.03 6.10 2.58
N VAL A 53 -0.05 6.84 2.46
CA VAL A 53 -1.37 6.28 2.09
C VAL A 53 -1.33 5.65 0.70
N ALA A 54 -0.67 6.29 -0.26
CA ALA A 54 -0.53 5.77 -1.62
C ALA A 54 0.26 4.45 -1.65
N THR A 55 1.35 4.36 -0.90
CA THR A 55 2.19 3.17 -0.80
C THR A 55 1.45 1.99 -0.14
N GLU A 56 0.64 2.26 0.89
CA GLU A 56 -0.16 1.25 1.56
C GLU A 56 -1.32 0.75 0.69
N THR A 57 -1.88 1.61 -0.16
CA THR A 57 -2.97 1.25 -1.07
C THR A 57 -2.43 0.53 -2.30
N SER A 58 -2.13 -0.74 -2.14
CA SER A 58 -1.59 -1.60 -3.21
C SER A 58 -2.71 -2.26 -4.04
N ALA A 59 -2.32 -2.95 -5.13
CA ALA A 59 -3.23 -3.80 -5.89
C ALA A 59 -3.91 -4.88 -5.02
N VAL A 60 -3.20 -5.39 -4.01
CA VAL A 60 -3.75 -6.34 -3.02
C VAL A 60 -4.93 -5.71 -2.29
N THR A 61 -4.75 -4.49 -1.76
CA THR A 61 -5.81 -3.77 -1.03
C THR A 61 -7.01 -3.52 -1.92
N PHE A 62 -6.79 -3.10 -3.16
CA PHE A 62 -7.85 -2.75 -4.10
C PHE A 62 -8.68 -3.97 -4.55
N LEU A 63 -8.05 -5.14 -4.65
CA LEU A 63 -8.71 -6.36 -5.10
C LEU A 63 -9.25 -7.22 -3.96
N SER A 64 -8.44 -7.45 -2.93
CA SER A 64 -8.79 -8.42 -1.89
C SER A 64 -9.76 -7.86 -0.86
N VAL A 65 -9.66 -6.58 -0.50
CA VAL A 65 -10.53 -5.98 0.52
C VAL A 65 -12.01 -5.97 0.11
N PRO A 66 -12.39 -5.53 -1.10
CA PRO A 66 -13.76 -5.69 -1.58
C PRO A 66 -14.18 -7.16 -1.63
N GLY A 67 -13.29 -8.07 -2.01
CA GLY A 67 -13.55 -9.51 -2.04
C GLY A 67 -13.86 -10.09 -0.66
N VAL A 68 -13.21 -9.62 0.40
CA VAL A 68 -13.52 -10.02 1.79
C VAL A 68 -14.94 -9.57 2.17
N ALA A 69 -15.31 -8.33 1.86
CA ALA A 69 -16.66 -7.84 2.15
C ALA A 69 -17.74 -8.54 1.32
N TYR A 70 -17.45 -8.80 0.04
CA TYR A 70 -18.38 -9.43 -0.89
C TYR A 70 -18.59 -10.92 -0.64
N ASN A 71 -17.66 -11.61 0.02
CA ASN A 71 -17.70 -13.08 0.19
C ASN A 71 -19.10 -13.58 0.59
N PRO A 72 -19.76 -14.44 -0.22
CA PRO A 72 -21.11 -14.93 0.06
C PRO A 72 -21.20 -15.79 1.32
N LYS A 73 -20.08 -16.32 1.80
CA LYS A 73 -19.97 -17.11 3.04
C LYS A 73 -19.84 -16.24 4.29
N GLY A 74 -20.59 -15.13 4.37
CA GLY A 74 -20.62 -14.26 5.55
C GLY A 74 -19.64 -13.10 5.53
N GLY A 75 -19.08 -12.73 4.36
CA GLY A 75 -18.28 -11.51 4.23
C GLY A 75 -19.10 -10.27 4.51
N ASN A 76 -18.49 -9.29 5.22
CA ASN A 76 -19.09 -8.02 5.60
C ASN A 76 -17.99 -7.00 5.92
N PHE A 77 -18.33 -5.87 6.55
CA PHE A 77 -17.38 -4.80 6.85
C PHE A 77 -16.61 -4.98 8.16
N THR A 78 -16.72 -6.10 8.85
CA THR A 78 -16.02 -6.29 10.15
C THR A 78 -14.50 -6.23 10.03
N PHE A 79 -13.92 -6.51 8.86
CA PHE A 79 -12.48 -6.37 8.65
C PHE A 79 -11.98 -4.92 8.83
N LEU A 80 -12.84 -3.91 8.67
CA LEU A 80 -12.49 -2.50 8.90
C LEU A 80 -12.10 -2.21 10.36
N GLN A 81 -12.45 -3.08 11.30
CA GLN A 81 -12.02 -2.98 12.69
C GLN A 81 -10.48 -3.02 12.83
N LEU A 82 -9.78 -3.63 11.87
CA LEU A 82 -8.32 -3.57 11.79
C LEU A 82 -7.79 -2.13 11.74
N SER A 83 -8.51 -1.23 11.09
CA SER A 83 -8.12 0.17 10.95
C SER A 83 -7.99 0.89 12.29
N PHE A 84 -8.80 0.52 13.30
CA PHE A 84 -8.67 1.07 14.65
C PHE A 84 -7.34 0.66 15.30
N GLY A 85 -6.94 -0.61 15.14
CA GLY A 85 -5.63 -1.08 15.58
C GLY A 85 -4.48 -0.40 14.85
N TYR A 86 -4.61 -0.18 13.55
CA TYR A 86 -3.60 0.55 12.77
C TYR A 86 -3.40 1.97 13.26
N ILE A 87 -4.47 2.69 13.61
CA ILE A 87 -4.36 4.03 14.21
C ILE A 87 -3.59 3.97 15.52
N ILE A 88 -3.95 3.04 16.41
CA ILE A 88 -3.26 2.86 17.69
C ILE A 88 -1.78 2.55 17.47
N GLY A 89 -1.47 1.58 16.60
CA GLY A 89 -0.09 1.19 16.29
C GLY A 89 0.75 2.34 15.75
N ARG A 90 0.21 3.14 14.84
CA ARG A 90 0.89 4.34 14.30
C ARG A 90 1.11 5.42 15.35
N CYS A 91 0.14 5.65 16.22
CA CYS A 91 0.32 6.56 17.34
C CYS A 91 1.45 6.09 18.28
N LEU A 92 1.53 4.78 18.54
CA LEU A 92 2.61 4.21 19.37
C LEU A 92 3.98 4.34 18.66
N VAL A 93 4.05 4.08 17.35
CA VAL A 93 5.29 4.30 16.57
C VAL A 93 5.70 5.77 16.60
N ALA A 94 4.76 6.68 16.35
CA ALA A 94 5.04 8.11 16.34
C ALA A 94 5.50 8.63 17.70
N TRP A 95 4.97 8.09 18.80
CA TRP A 95 5.30 8.52 20.16
C TRP A 95 6.59 7.89 20.68
N PHE A 96 6.75 6.57 20.51
CA PHE A 96 7.87 5.85 21.14
C PHE A 96 9.06 5.61 20.21
N LEU A 97 8.84 5.29 18.94
CA LEU A 97 9.92 4.88 18.03
C LEU A 97 10.45 6.05 17.21
N LEU A 98 9.58 6.86 16.64
CA LEU A 98 9.99 7.97 15.78
C LEU A 98 10.95 8.97 16.46
N PRO A 99 10.76 9.37 17.74
CA PRO A 99 11.72 10.24 18.41
C PRO A 99 13.11 9.62 18.56
N GLN A 100 13.22 8.30 18.67
CA GLN A 100 14.51 7.61 18.77
C GLN A 100 15.23 7.62 17.41
N TYR A 101 14.52 7.45 16.32
CA TYR A 101 15.07 7.51 14.96
C TYR A 101 15.45 8.93 14.55
N MET A 102 14.74 9.94 15.04
CA MET A 102 15.00 11.35 14.71
C MET A 102 16.15 11.97 15.51
N ARG A 103 16.57 11.40 16.63
CA ARG A 103 17.65 11.92 17.49
C ARG A 103 19.06 11.71 16.93
N GLY A 104 19.23 10.83 15.94
CA GLY A 104 20.50 10.55 15.29
C GLY A 104 20.48 10.86 13.80
N ASP A 105 21.67 11.05 13.20
CA ASP A 105 21.82 11.10 11.74
C ASP A 105 21.79 9.66 11.16
N LEU A 106 20.74 8.93 11.47
CA LEU A 106 20.58 7.54 11.06
C LEU A 106 20.13 7.46 9.60
N PHE A 107 20.82 6.65 8.81
CA PHE A 107 20.41 6.30 7.44
C PHE A 107 19.43 5.11 7.43
N SER A 108 19.32 4.39 8.54
CA SER A 108 18.51 3.19 8.63
C SER A 108 18.11 2.91 10.08
N GLY A 109 16.87 2.51 10.30
CA GLY A 109 16.37 2.12 11.64
C GLY A 109 17.19 0.99 12.28
N TYR A 110 17.85 0.14 11.48
CA TYR A 110 18.69 -0.95 12.00
C TYR A 110 20.04 -0.48 12.56
N GLN A 111 20.46 0.76 12.32
CA GLN A 111 21.65 1.33 12.97
C GLN A 111 21.46 1.42 14.48
N VAL A 112 20.23 1.67 14.95
CA VAL A 112 19.88 1.65 16.36
C VAL A 112 20.21 0.30 16.99
N LEU A 113 20.00 -0.79 16.27
CA LEU A 113 20.32 -2.15 16.76
C LEU A 113 21.82 -2.36 16.86
N ARG A 114 22.61 -1.78 15.97
CA ARG A 114 24.06 -1.82 16.02
C ARG A 114 24.61 -1.12 17.25
N GLU A 115 24.08 0.07 17.53
CA GLU A 115 24.54 0.90 18.64
C GLU A 115 24.12 0.34 19.99
N ARG A 116 22.92 -0.26 20.06
CA ARG A 116 22.34 -0.73 21.31
C ARG A 116 22.71 -2.18 21.66
N PHE A 117 22.99 -3.01 20.65
CA PHE A 117 23.30 -4.43 20.83
C PHE A 117 24.66 -4.80 20.22
N SER A 118 24.72 -5.04 18.91
CA SER A 118 25.96 -5.36 18.23
C SER A 118 25.82 -5.30 16.69
N PRO A 119 26.94 -5.24 15.94
CA PRO A 119 26.93 -5.36 14.48
C PRO A 119 26.37 -6.69 13.98
N ALA A 120 26.45 -7.75 14.77
CA ALA A 120 25.90 -9.06 14.40
C ALA A 120 24.37 -9.02 14.42
N VAL A 121 23.74 -8.44 15.45
CA VAL A 121 22.29 -8.26 15.56
C VAL A 121 21.78 -7.41 14.41
N GLN A 122 22.44 -6.31 14.08
CA GLN A 122 22.08 -5.47 12.92
C GLN A 122 22.07 -6.29 11.62
N ARG A 123 23.14 -7.07 11.35
CA ARG A 123 23.26 -7.87 10.12
C ARG A 123 22.17 -8.93 10.01
N VAL A 124 21.87 -9.62 11.11
CA VAL A 124 20.81 -10.64 11.13
C VAL A 124 19.44 -10.00 10.88
N ALA A 125 19.12 -8.90 11.59
CA ALA A 125 17.86 -8.19 11.42
C ALA A 125 17.70 -7.65 9.99
N SER A 126 18.75 -7.03 9.43
CA SER A 126 18.74 -6.54 8.05
C SER A 126 18.60 -7.67 7.03
N GLY A 127 19.25 -8.81 7.26
CA GLY A 127 19.14 -9.99 6.40
C GLY A 127 17.72 -10.58 6.41
N LEU A 128 17.12 -10.72 7.57
CA LEU A 128 15.72 -11.17 7.71
C LEU A 128 14.75 -10.18 7.03
N PHE A 129 14.97 -8.89 7.21
CA PHE A 129 14.17 -7.87 6.53
C PHE A 129 14.27 -8.00 5.00
N LEU A 130 15.47 -8.10 4.44
CA LEU A 130 15.67 -8.24 3.00
C LEU A 130 14.96 -9.47 2.44
N VAL A 131 15.04 -10.61 3.11
CA VAL A 131 14.38 -11.86 2.66
C VAL A 131 12.86 -11.68 2.69
N THR A 132 12.31 -11.24 3.82
CA THR A 132 10.86 -11.06 3.96
C THR A 132 10.31 -10.00 3.02
N ARG A 133 11.05 -8.91 2.82
CA ARG A 133 10.68 -7.83 1.89
C ARG A 133 10.69 -8.30 0.44
N THR A 134 11.73 -9.01 0.03
CA THR A 134 11.83 -9.56 -1.34
C THR A 134 10.64 -10.48 -1.65
N ILE A 135 10.25 -11.35 -0.71
CA ILE A 135 9.09 -12.22 -0.88
C ILE A 135 7.80 -11.38 -0.98
N ALA A 136 7.61 -10.39 -0.10
CA ALA A 136 6.43 -9.54 -0.11
C ALA A 136 6.31 -8.71 -1.39
N ASP A 137 7.42 -8.15 -1.88
CA ASP A 137 7.42 -7.36 -3.12
C ASP A 137 7.24 -8.25 -4.36
N GLY A 138 7.81 -9.47 -4.35
CA GLY A 138 7.53 -10.49 -5.37
C GLY A 138 6.04 -10.82 -5.47
N LEU A 139 5.36 -10.98 -4.33
CA LEU A 139 3.91 -11.20 -4.29
C LEU A 139 3.13 -9.99 -4.84
N ARG A 140 3.54 -8.77 -4.54
CA ARG A 140 2.91 -7.54 -5.06
C ARG A 140 3.04 -7.44 -6.59
N ILE A 141 4.23 -7.72 -7.12
CA ILE A 141 4.47 -7.75 -8.58
C ILE A 141 3.60 -8.82 -9.23
N PHE A 142 3.55 -10.02 -8.65
CA PHE A 142 2.71 -11.11 -9.15
C PHE A 142 1.23 -10.73 -9.19
N LEU A 143 0.68 -10.13 -8.13
CA LEU A 143 -0.72 -9.71 -8.09
C LEU A 143 -1.03 -8.58 -9.08
N THR A 144 -0.09 -7.66 -9.29
CA THR A 144 -0.22 -6.62 -10.33
C THR A 144 -0.19 -7.24 -11.73
N ALA A 145 0.71 -8.19 -11.98
CA ALA A 145 0.79 -8.93 -13.24
C ALA A 145 -0.46 -9.78 -13.50
N LEU A 146 -1.09 -10.32 -12.45
CA LEU A 146 -2.34 -11.05 -12.57
C LEU A 146 -3.46 -10.17 -13.15
N LEU A 147 -3.53 -8.90 -12.78
CA LEU A 147 -4.47 -7.94 -13.39
C LEU A 147 -4.21 -7.77 -14.88
N LEU A 148 -2.95 -7.59 -15.27
CA LEU A 148 -2.57 -7.47 -16.68
C LEU A 148 -2.86 -8.75 -17.47
N LYS A 149 -2.74 -9.92 -16.84
CA LYS A 149 -3.17 -11.19 -17.43
C LYS A 149 -4.66 -11.23 -17.74
N TYR A 150 -5.52 -10.71 -16.86
CA TYR A 150 -6.96 -10.61 -17.14
C TYR A 150 -7.27 -9.71 -18.33
N VAL A 151 -6.37 -8.81 -18.63
CA VAL A 151 -6.47 -7.86 -19.79
C VAL A 151 -5.83 -8.42 -21.06
N GLY A 152 -5.33 -9.64 -21.03
CA GLY A 152 -4.85 -10.36 -22.22
C GLY A 152 -3.32 -10.46 -22.36
N TRP A 153 -2.54 -9.99 -21.37
CA TRP A 153 -1.09 -10.14 -21.39
C TRP A 153 -0.66 -11.55 -20.93
N SER A 154 0.48 -12.05 -21.41
CA SER A 154 1.05 -13.24 -20.78
C SER A 154 1.62 -12.90 -19.40
N MET A 155 1.63 -13.85 -18.48
CA MET A 155 2.10 -13.62 -17.11
C MET A 155 3.57 -13.20 -17.08
N GLU A 156 4.39 -13.81 -17.92
CA GLU A 156 5.82 -13.55 -18.02
C GLU A 156 6.10 -12.12 -18.49
N VAL A 157 5.39 -11.67 -19.53
CA VAL A 157 5.50 -10.32 -20.05
C VAL A 157 5.01 -9.31 -19.01
N ALA A 158 3.89 -9.59 -18.34
CA ALA A 158 3.33 -8.71 -17.33
C ALA A 158 4.30 -8.53 -16.13
N ILE A 159 4.88 -9.61 -15.61
CA ILE A 159 5.87 -9.58 -14.54
C ILE A 159 7.12 -8.81 -15.00
N GLY A 160 7.63 -9.11 -16.21
CA GLY A 160 8.81 -8.45 -16.74
C GLY A 160 8.63 -6.95 -16.91
N VAL A 161 7.51 -6.50 -17.47
CA VAL A 161 7.22 -5.07 -17.68
C VAL A 161 7.02 -4.35 -16.34
N VAL A 162 6.18 -4.89 -15.44
CA VAL A 162 5.94 -4.27 -14.14
C VAL A 162 7.25 -4.17 -13.35
N GLY A 163 8.03 -5.24 -13.30
CA GLY A 163 9.32 -5.27 -12.60
C GLY A 163 10.32 -4.28 -13.21
N ALA A 164 10.51 -4.30 -14.52
CA ALA A 164 11.44 -3.41 -15.20
C ALA A 164 11.08 -1.93 -15.00
N VAL A 165 9.82 -1.57 -15.21
CA VAL A 165 9.33 -0.19 -15.03
C VAL A 165 9.54 0.27 -13.58
N THR A 166 9.18 -0.59 -12.61
CA THR A 166 9.35 -0.26 -11.19
C THR A 166 10.82 -0.01 -10.85
N ILE A 167 11.72 -0.90 -11.30
CA ILE A 167 13.16 -0.75 -11.06
C ILE A 167 13.67 0.56 -11.69
N ILE A 168 13.32 0.82 -12.94
CA ILE A 168 13.82 2.00 -13.66
C ILE A 168 13.42 3.28 -12.95
N TYR A 169 12.12 3.51 -12.68
CA TYR A 169 11.72 4.79 -12.09
C TYR A 169 12.17 4.94 -10.62
N THR A 170 12.24 3.85 -9.85
CA THR A 170 12.69 3.90 -8.46
C THR A 170 14.19 4.12 -8.37
N TYR A 171 14.97 3.39 -9.17
CA TYR A 171 16.43 3.52 -9.19
C TYR A 171 16.88 4.91 -9.66
N LEU A 172 16.25 5.42 -10.71
CA LEU A 172 16.58 6.74 -11.25
C LEU A 172 16.02 7.88 -10.41
N GLY A 173 14.83 7.75 -9.87
CA GLY A 173 14.06 8.85 -9.28
C GLY A 173 14.40 9.18 -7.83
N GLY A 174 14.83 8.22 -7.01
CA GLY A 174 15.04 8.40 -5.58
C GLY A 174 13.79 8.82 -4.81
N MET A 175 13.94 9.21 -3.54
CA MET A 175 12.83 9.50 -2.62
C MET A 175 11.90 10.62 -3.11
N LYS A 176 12.44 11.71 -3.66
CA LYS A 176 11.58 12.82 -4.15
C LYS A 176 10.68 12.40 -5.30
N ALA A 177 11.20 11.59 -6.23
CA ALA A 177 10.38 11.06 -7.32
C ALA A 177 9.26 10.16 -6.79
N VAL A 178 9.57 9.28 -5.83
CA VAL A 178 8.58 8.39 -5.21
C VAL A 178 7.44 9.22 -4.62
N ILE A 179 7.73 10.22 -3.79
CA ILE A 179 6.70 11.07 -3.15
C ILE A 179 5.79 11.76 -4.18
N TRP A 180 6.35 12.30 -5.26
CA TRP A 180 5.55 12.97 -6.30
C TRP A 180 4.74 11.99 -7.14
N THR A 181 5.32 10.83 -7.48
CA THR A 181 4.58 9.80 -8.20
C THR A 181 3.45 9.22 -7.34
N ASP A 182 3.69 9.07 -6.04
CA ASP A 182 2.66 8.64 -5.08
C ASP A 182 1.49 9.61 -4.98
N LEU A 183 1.75 10.92 -5.01
CA LEU A 183 0.68 11.92 -5.04
C LEU A 183 -0.23 11.73 -6.26
N ILE A 184 0.36 11.57 -7.44
CA ILE A 184 -0.41 11.36 -8.68
C ILE A 184 -1.19 10.04 -8.58
N GLN A 185 -0.54 8.97 -8.13
CA GLN A 185 -1.17 7.67 -7.95
C GLN A 185 -2.32 7.73 -6.94
N PHE A 186 -2.15 8.45 -5.84
CA PHE A 186 -3.19 8.66 -4.85
C PHE A 186 -4.44 9.30 -5.47
N VAL A 187 -4.26 10.41 -6.21
CA VAL A 187 -5.38 11.09 -6.89
C VAL A 187 -6.09 10.14 -7.85
N ILE A 188 -5.33 9.39 -8.66
CA ILE A 188 -5.90 8.43 -9.62
C ILE A 188 -6.66 7.32 -8.89
N LYS A 189 -6.11 6.78 -7.80
CA LYS A 189 -6.77 5.71 -7.01
C LYS A 189 -8.07 6.19 -6.39
N ILE A 190 -8.09 7.38 -5.79
CA ILE A 190 -9.31 7.96 -5.19
C ILE A 190 -10.36 8.27 -6.27
N ALA A 191 -9.95 8.91 -7.37
CA ALA A 191 -10.85 9.19 -8.48
C ALA A 191 -11.41 7.89 -9.09
N GLY A 192 -10.56 6.89 -9.30
CA GLY A 192 -10.99 5.57 -9.81
C GLY A 192 -11.97 4.87 -8.88
N ALA A 193 -11.73 4.88 -7.57
CA ALA A 193 -12.66 4.32 -6.60
C ALA A 193 -14.01 5.05 -6.56
N ALA A 194 -13.99 6.38 -6.60
CA ALA A 194 -15.20 7.20 -6.65
C ALA A 194 -16.01 6.95 -7.94
N LEU A 195 -15.33 6.90 -9.09
CA LEU A 195 -15.98 6.58 -10.35
C LEU A 195 -16.57 5.17 -10.34
N ALA A 196 -15.82 4.16 -9.88
CA ALA A 196 -16.31 2.80 -9.76
C ALA A 196 -17.57 2.72 -8.88
N PHE A 197 -17.57 3.41 -7.74
CA PHE A 197 -18.73 3.49 -6.87
C PHE A 197 -19.95 4.09 -7.58
N VAL A 198 -19.80 5.22 -8.26
CA VAL A 198 -20.87 5.86 -9.01
C VAL A 198 -21.40 4.97 -10.14
N PHE A 199 -20.50 4.31 -10.88
CA PHE A 199 -20.89 3.40 -11.96
C PHE A 199 -21.66 2.18 -11.43
N VAL A 200 -21.18 1.57 -10.34
CA VAL A 200 -21.87 0.42 -9.73
C VAL A 200 -23.28 0.82 -9.29
N LEU A 201 -23.44 1.97 -8.64
CA LEU A 201 -24.77 2.46 -8.25
C LEU A 201 -25.68 2.72 -9.44
N ARG A 202 -25.15 3.21 -10.56
CA ARG A 202 -25.94 3.43 -11.78
C ARG A 202 -26.35 2.13 -12.49
N LEU A 203 -25.61 1.06 -12.30
CA LEU A 203 -25.92 -0.27 -12.86
C LEU A 203 -27.01 -1.00 -12.05
N LEU A 204 -27.26 -0.61 -10.81
CA LEU A 204 -28.33 -1.15 -10.00
C LEU A 204 -29.67 -0.49 -10.40
N PRO A 205 -30.70 -1.26 -10.82
CA PRO A 205 -31.99 -0.69 -11.23
C PRO A 205 -32.66 0.17 -10.16
N GLY A 206 -32.53 -0.20 -8.88
CA GLY A 206 -33.02 0.58 -7.73
C GLY A 206 -31.95 1.51 -7.12
N GLY A 207 -30.79 1.65 -7.75
CA GLY A 207 -29.75 2.56 -7.32
C GLY A 207 -29.32 2.38 -5.86
N TRP A 208 -29.24 3.51 -5.14
CA TRP A 208 -28.82 3.57 -3.74
C TRP A 208 -29.75 2.77 -2.80
N ASP A 209 -31.07 2.84 -3.01
CA ASP A 209 -32.05 2.16 -2.14
C ASP A 209 -31.93 0.64 -2.27
N GLN A 210 -31.73 0.13 -3.48
CA GLN A 210 -31.48 -1.29 -3.70
C GLN A 210 -30.19 -1.75 -3.03
N PHE A 211 -29.12 -0.96 -3.17
CA PHE A 211 -27.83 -1.24 -2.51
C PHE A 211 -28.01 -1.36 -1.00
N LEU A 212 -28.72 -0.43 -0.36
CA LEU A 212 -28.95 -0.48 1.08
C LEU A 212 -29.80 -1.67 1.48
N THR A 213 -30.93 -1.90 0.81
CA THR A 213 -31.87 -2.95 1.17
C THR A 213 -31.25 -4.36 1.02
N GLU A 214 -30.60 -4.62 -0.11
CA GLU A 214 -29.94 -5.92 -0.34
C GLU A 214 -28.71 -6.11 0.55
N GLY A 215 -27.93 -5.07 0.78
CA GLY A 215 -26.75 -5.10 1.63
C GLY A 215 -27.13 -5.36 3.10
N GLU A 216 -28.20 -4.77 3.59
CA GLU A 216 -28.71 -5.00 4.94
C GLU A 216 -29.29 -6.41 5.08
N ALA A 217 -30.12 -6.85 4.14
CA ALA A 217 -30.68 -8.19 4.11
C ALA A 217 -29.61 -9.28 4.07
N ALA A 218 -28.48 -9.02 3.41
CA ALA A 218 -27.32 -9.91 3.36
C ALA A 218 -26.34 -9.75 4.54
N GLY A 219 -26.63 -8.87 5.53
CA GLY A 219 -25.76 -8.61 6.68
C GLY A 219 -24.41 -7.99 6.34
N LYS A 220 -24.29 -7.33 5.16
CA LYS A 220 -23.03 -6.78 4.66
C LYS A 220 -22.53 -5.58 5.44
N PHE A 221 -23.42 -4.80 6.04
CA PHE A 221 -23.09 -3.57 6.75
C PHE A 221 -22.68 -3.77 8.21
N THR A 222 -22.54 -5.02 8.66
CA THR A 222 -21.99 -5.30 9.98
C THR A 222 -20.55 -4.81 10.06
N LEU A 223 -20.32 -3.77 10.88
CA LEU A 223 -19.01 -3.14 11.04
C LEU A 223 -18.29 -3.64 12.31
N ILE A 224 -19.02 -3.83 13.40
CA ILE A 224 -18.45 -4.16 14.70
C ILE A 224 -18.88 -5.57 15.11
N ASN A 225 -17.88 -6.41 15.39
CA ASN A 225 -18.04 -7.69 16.03
C ASN A 225 -17.23 -7.71 17.33
N ALA A 226 -17.89 -7.52 18.44
CA ALA A 226 -17.24 -7.43 19.77
C ALA A 226 -17.13 -8.78 20.47
N THR A 227 -17.46 -9.90 19.80
CA THR A 227 -17.37 -11.24 20.41
C THR A 227 -15.93 -11.57 20.76
N TRP A 228 -15.73 -12.10 21.97
CA TRP A 228 -14.44 -12.63 22.40
C TRP A 228 -14.35 -14.10 22.04
N ASN A 229 -14.11 -14.40 20.77
CA ASN A 229 -14.00 -15.77 20.28
C ASN A 229 -12.80 -15.88 19.32
N ALA A 230 -11.75 -16.56 19.75
CA ALA A 230 -10.50 -16.69 19.01
C ALA A 230 -10.62 -17.29 17.60
N PRO A 231 -11.51 -18.27 17.33
CA PRO A 231 -11.70 -18.81 15.98
C PRO A 231 -12.38 -17.86 14.98
N VAL A 232 -12.99 -16.77 15.46
CA VAL A 232 -13.69 -15.81 14.58
C VAL A 232 -12.72 -14.79 14.06
N ALA A 233 -12.54 -14.74 12.74
CA ALA A 233 -11.76 -13.70 12.09
C ALA A 233 -12.47 -12.33 12.24
N TYR A 234 -11.67 -11.26 12.27
CA TYR A 234 -12.16 -9.89 12.30
C TYR A 234 -13.08 -9.55 13.47
N THR A 235 -12.68 -9.90 14.70
CA THR A 235 -13.29 -9.34 15.91
C THR A 235 -12.68 -8.00 16.27
N LEU A 236 -13.41 -7.18 17.04
CA LEU A 236 -12.90 -5.88 17.53
C LEU A 236 -11.57 -6.03 18.28
N TRP A 237 -11.45 -7.04 19.11
CA TRP A 237 -10.25 -7.29 19.92
C TRP A 237 -9.06 -7.72 19.06
N ALA A 238 -9.28 -8.61 18.12
CA ALA A 238 -8.26 -9.00 17.14
C ALA A 238 -7.84 -7.80 16.27
N GLY A 239 -8.81 -6.96 15.89
CA GLY A 239 -8.55 -5.72 15.15
C GLY A 239 -7.72 -4.73 15.94
N LEU A 240 -8.09 -4.45 17.19
CA LEU A 240 -7.38 -3.49 18.05
C LEU A 240 -5.97 -3.96 18.40
N ILE A 241 -5.83 -5.17 18.94
CA ILE A 241 -4.54 -5.67 19.42
C ILE A 241 -3.67 -6.13 18.25
N GLY A 242 -4.21 -7.01 17.41
CA GLY A 242 -3.48 -7.55 16.26
C GLY A 242 -3.13 -6.47 15.23
N GLY A 243 -4.08 -5.57 14.93
CA GLY A 243 -3.87 -4.44 14.06
C GLY A 243 -2.81 -3.47 14.60
N ALA A 244 -2.80 -3.18 15.91
CA ALA A 244 -1.79 -2.33 16.52
C ALA A 244 -0.40 -2.94 16.43
N VAL A 245 -0.25 -4.22 16.79
CA VAL A 245 1.04 -4.94 16.70
C VAL A 245 1.52 -5.02 15.25
N PHE A 246 0.63 -5.35 14.32
CA PHE A 246 0.97 -5.41 12.90
C PHE A 246 1.42 -4.05 12.37
N SER A 247 0.70 -2.98 12.72
CA SER A 247 1.07 -1.62 12.33
C SER A 247 2.40 -1.18 12.94
N MET A 248 2.67 -1.52 14.19
CA MET A 248 3.97 -1.25 14.82
C MET A 248 5.11 -2.00 14.12
N ALA A 249 4.89 -3.24 13.70
CA ALA A 249 5.89 -4.01 12.98
C ALA A 249 6.16 -3.43 11.59
N SER A 250 5.11 -3.05 10.85
CA SER A 250 5.27 -2.52 9.48
C SER A 250 5.79 -1.09 9.43
N HIS A 251 5.36 -0.21 10.37
CA HIS A 251 5.77 1.21 10.35
C HIS A 251 6.92 1.53 11.31
N GLY A 252 7.17 0.67 12.29
CA GLY A 252 8.23 0.88 13.26
C GLY A 252 9.53 0.16 12.94
N ALA A 253 9.47 -0.91 12.15
CA ALA A 253 10.63 -1.74 11.82
C ALA A 253 10.95 -1.80 10.32
N ASP A 254 10.03 -1.41 9.43
CA ASP A 254 10.26 -1.36 8.00
C ASP A 254 11.06 -0.09 7.64
N GLN A 255 12.21 -0.26 6.97
CA GLN A 255 13.07 0.86 6.56
C GLN A 255 12.52 1.67 5.40
N LEU A 256 11.51 1.15 4.70
CA LEU A 256 10.95 1.75 3.50
C LEU A 256 9.67 2.55 3.78
N GLN A 257 9.26 2.64 5.00
CA GLN A 257 8.15 3.44 5.51
C GLN A 257 8.63 4.42 6.56
#